data_070ddf116b25af38934cfaaa72e761b0
#
_entry.id   070ddf116b25af38934cfaaa72e761b0
#
_cell.length_a   1.000
_cell.length_b   1.000
_cell.length_c   1.000
_cell.angle_alpha   90.00
_cell.angle_beta   90.00
_cell.angle_gamma   90.00
#
_symmetry.space_group_name_H-M   'P 1'
#
loop_
_entity.id
_entity.type
_entity.pdbx_description
1 polymer ?
#
loop_
_entity_poly.entity_id
_entity_poly.type
_entity_poly.pdbx_seq_one_letter_code
_entity_poly.pdbx_strand_id
1 'polypeptide(L)'
;MYLKNIHIENYGPIDNIQYSCKFDEDGNPLPLVLVGHNGCGKTLLLSNVINSLIEMKRGLYRTLKEVRDDNYYRVSSKSYIKKGKEYAYINLEYSNTKSYTDIMTNDYHKFKENFYADEKHKHVDVDDLQLIENGFFNRTEQVNKIDIDNFVYLYFPVDRYYLPHWFNKENKSPHMNINEHYVGLSTTNMICQDLLYNVESWVLDVVMDQLLYEEINDKDVQGNVLRIGYQGKNTNILSKINLILSRLFSGQYSNVRIGISPKQNNQRHMSILGIDSNGEDIEIVSSFANLSSGEIMIFSIACMILKEFDRITSNFHAQLEDITGIVLIDEIDIHLHSDFAKNIAPMLIQLFPKIQFIISSHSPFFLLGMNELFPNRCQ
;
A
#
# COMPACT_ATOMS: atom_id res chain seq x y z
N MET A 1 -3.84 -11.51 5.44
CA MET A 1 -4.94 -11.12 6.38
C MET A 1 -5.70 -9.97 5.76
N TYR A 2 -7.04 -9.98 5.76
CA TYR A 2 -7.92 -8.95 5.18
C TYR A 2 -8.79 -8.32 6.27
N LEU A 3 -9.13 -7.04 6.11
CA LEU A 3 -10.10 -6.34 6.95
C LEU A 3 -11.51 -6.83 6.62
N LYS A 4 -12.27 -7.22 7.64
CA LYS A 4 -13.63 -7.76 7.52
C LYS A 4 -14.69 -6.79 7.97
N ASN A 5 -14.54 -6.26 9.18
CA ASN A 5 -15.52 -5.37 9.76
C ASN A 5 -14.86 -4.09 10.28
N ILE A 6 -15.55 -2.99 10.10
CA ILE A 6 -15.19 -1.66 10.58
C ILE A 6 -16.31 -1.17 11.48
N HIS A 7 -15.97 -0.80 12.71
CA HIS A 7 -16.89 -0.13 13.61
C HIS A 7 -16.18 1.06 14.25
N ILE A 8 -16.65 2.27 13.97
CA ILE A 8 -16.06 3.51 14.49
C ILE A 8 -17.22 4.37 15.02
N GLU A 9 -17.12 4.83 16.27
CA GLU A 9 -18.10 5.70 16.90
C GLU A 9 -17.45 6.94 17.51
N ASN A 10 -18.12 8.07 17.35
CA ASN A 10 -17.79 9.36 17.99
C ASN A 10 -16.32 9.80 17.77
N TYR A 11 -15.76 9.51 16.60
CA TYR A 11 -14.36 9.75 16.28
C TYR A 11 -14.22 10.88 15.25
N GLY A 12 -13.69 12.03 15.67
CA GLY A 12 -13.60 13.22 14.83
C GLY A 12 -14.96 13.61 14.23
N PRO A 13 -15.10 13.70 12.90
CA PRO A 13 -16.38 13.99 12.26
C PRO A 13 -17.32 12.77 12.19
N ILE A 14 -16.82 11.58 12.45
CA ILE A 14 -17.58 10.33 12.33
C ILE A 14 -18.48 10.15 13.55
N ASP A 15 -19.78 10.03 13.32
CA ASP A 15 -20.75 9.70 14.37
C ASP A 15 -20.79 8.21 14.69
N ASN A 16 -21.10 7.44 13.66
CA ASN A 16 -21.12 5.97 13.72
C ASN A 16 -21.00 5.40 12.31
N ILE A 17 -20.04 4.51 12.13
CA ILE A 17 -19.86 3.70 10.93
C ILE A 17 -19.76 2.25 11.37
N GLN A 18 -20.66 1.42 10.83
CA GLN A 18 -20.58 -0.03 10.92
C GLN A 18 -20.61 -0.57 9.50
N TYR A 19 -19.55 -1.25 9.10
CA TYR A 19 -19.44 -1.71 7.73
C TYR A 19 -18.73 -3.07 7.67
N SER A 20 -19.32 -4.01 6.90
CA SER A 20 -18.72 -5.31 6.60
C SER A 20 -18.19 -5.30 5.17
N CYS A 21 -16.87 -5.47 5.03
CA CYS A 21 -16.22 -5.56 3.73
C CYS A 21 -16.69 -6.79 2.97
N LYS A 22 -16.90 -6.63 1.67
CA LYS A 22 -17.40 -7.69 0.81
C LYS A 22 -16.25 -8.42 0.12
N PHE A 23 -16.50 -9.68 -0.19
CA PHE A 23 -15.59 -10.56 -0.90
C PHE A 23 -16.35 -11.24 -2.04
N ASP A 24 -15.65 -11.65 -3.09
CA ASP A 24 -16.23 -12.42 -4.17
C ASP A 24 -16.46 -13.89 -3.76
N GLU A 25 -16.98 -14.69 -4.69
CA GLU A 25 -17.30 -16.12 -4.47
C GLU A 25 -16.03 -16.96 -4.18
N ASP A 26 -14.88 -16.51 -4.68
CA ASP A 26 -13.58 -17.15 -4.46
C ASP A 26 -12.91 -16.67 -3.15
N GLY A 27 -13.53 -15.73 -2.42
CA GLY A 27 -13.01 -15.15 -1.19
C GLY A 27 -11.98 -14.05 -1.41
N ASN A 28 -11.82 -13.51 -2.64
CA ASN A 28 -10.98 -12.37 -2.89
C ASN A 28 -11.70 -11.08 -2.46
N PRO A 29 -10.95 -10.09 -1.93
CA PRO A 29 -11.56 -8.86 -1.47
C PRO A 29 -12.07 -8.01 -2.63
N LEU A 30 -13.24 -7.41 -2.46
CA LEU A 30 -13.73 -6.41 -3.40
C LEU A 30 -13.18 -5.02 -3.02
N PRO A 31 -12.79 -4.17 -3.98
CA PRO A 31 -12.31 -2.82 -3.69
C PRO A 31 -13.38 -2.00 -2.97
N LEU A 32 -12.99 -1.32 -1.89
CA LEU A 32 -13.83 -0.41 -1.11
C LEU A 32 -13.46 1.04 -1.46
N VAL A 33 -14.42 1.79 -1.97
CA VAL A 33 -14.23 3.21 -2.32
C VAL A 33 -14.99 4.12 -1.36
N LEU A 34 -14.24 4.95 -0.64
CA LEU A 34 -14.77 5.92 0.31
C LEU A 34 -15.06 7.23 -0.41
N VAL A 35 -16.33 7.59 -0.50
CA VAL A 35 -16.79 8.81 -1.15
C VAL A 35 -17.48 9.72 -0.13
N GLY A 36 -17.21 11.01 -0.22
CA GLY A 36 -17.84 11.99 0.66
C GLY A 36 -17.17 13.35 0.55
N HIS A 37 -17.78 14.38 1.11
CA HIS A 37 -17.23 15.74 1.11
C HIS A 37 -15.95 15.84 1.97
N ASN A 38 -15.23 16.95 1.79
CA ASN A 38 -14.03 17.20 2.60
C ASN A 38 -14.38 17.29 4.08
N GLY A 39 -13.51 16.72 4.93
CA GLY A 39 -13.70 16.73 6.37
C GLY A 39 -14.68 15.68 6.92
N CYS A 40 -15.30 14.82 6.12
CA CYS A 40 -16.21 13.77 6.60
C CYS A 40 -15.52 12.58 7.31
N GLY A 41 -14.19 12.50 7.30
CA GLY A 41 -13.43 11.47 8.04
C GLY A 41 -12.84 10.35 7.20
N LYS A 42 -12.80 10.44 5.86
CA LYS A 42 -12.19 9.41 4.98
C LYS A 42 -10.75 9.11 5.36
N THR A 43 -9.91 10.12 5.40
CA THR A 43 -8.50 10.01 5.81
C THR A 43 -8.35 9.44 7.22
N LEU A 44 -9.23 9.82 8.16
CA LEU A 44 -9.21 9.28 9.53
C LEU A 44 -9.52 7.78 9.55
N LEU A 45 -10.48 7.32 8.74
CA LEU A 45 -10.78 5.90 8.62
C LEU A 45 -9.56 5.14 8.08
N LEU A 46 -8.95 5.60 6.96
CA LEU A 46 -7.74 5.00 6.41
C LEU A 46 -6.59 4.99 7.44
N SER A 47 -6.41 6.09 8.16
CA SER A 47 -5.38 6.22 9.19
C SER A 47 -5.58 5.23 10.34
N ASN A 48 -6.83 4.96 10.75
CA ASN A 48 -7.11 3.95 11.78
C ASN A 48 -6.80 2.53 11.28
N VAL A 49 -7.10 2.23 10.02
CA VAL A 49 -6.76 0.91 9.45
C VAL A 49 -5.25 0.71 9.41
N ILE A 50 -4.48 1.68 8.91
CA ILE A 50 -3.01 1.53 8.88
C ILE A 50 -2.41 1.50 10.29
N ASN A 51 -2.93 2.31 11.21
CA ASN A 51 -2.47 2.31 12.60
C ASN A 51 -2.68 0.93 13.25
N SER A 52 -3.82 0.29 13.04
CA SER A 52 -4.07 -1.05 13.57
C SER A 52 -3.09 -2.10 13.03
N LEU A 53 -2.73 -2.04 11.74
CA LEU A 53 -1.74 -2.92 11.13
C LEU A 53 -0.33 -2.66 11.68
N ILE A 54 0.03 -1.39 11.92
CA ILE A 54 1.30 -1.02 12.57
C ILE A 54 1.34 -1.56 14.00
N GLU A 55 0.28 -1.41 14.78
CA GLU A 55 0.22 -1.93 16.16
C GLU A 55 0.30 -3.47 16.20
N MET A 56 -0.37 -4.16 15.28
CA MET A 56 -0.24 -5.62 15.15
C MET A 56 1.19 -6.03 14.81
N LYS A 57 1.85 -5.30 13.91
CA LYS A 57 3.24 -5.54 13.51
C LYS A 57 4.22 -5.20 14.64
N ARG A 58 3.93 -4.18 15.45
CA ARG A 58 4.73 -3.79 16.63
C ARG A 58 4.85 -4.93 17.63
N GLY A 59 3.82 -5.72 17.84
CA GLY A 59 3.84 -6.89 18.70
C GLY A 59 4.88 -7.94 18.27
N LEU A 60 5.20 -8.00 16.97
CA LEU A 60 6.16 -8.94 16.38
C LEU A 60 7.58 -8.35 16.24
N TYR A 61 7.68 -7.06 15.96
CA TYR A 61 8.92 -6.40 15.56
C TYR A 61 9.17 -5.13 16.39
N ARG A 62 10.20 -5.16 17.23
CA ARG A 62 10.60 -4.02 18.08
C ARG A 62 11.33 -2.91 17.32
N THR A 63 11.73 -3.16 16.08
CA THR A 63 12.58 -2.27 15.28
C THR A 63 11.86 -1.64 14.10
N LEU A 64 10.53 -1.53 14.17
CA LEU A 64 9.76 -0.81 13.15
C LEU A 64 10.21 0.64 13.07
N LYS A 65 10.42 1.15 11.85
CA LYS A 65 10.83 2.56 11.63
C LYS A 65 9.75 3.52 12.09
N GLU A 66 8.49 3.18 11.91
CA GLU A 66 7.34 3.96 12.36
C GLU A 66 7.28 4.13 13.89
N VAL A 67 8.08 3.33 14.61
CA VAL A 67 8.10 3.29 16.08
C VAL A 67 9.43 3.73 16.67
N ARG A 68 10.47 3.95 15.83
CA ARG A 68 11.78 4.42 16.27
C ARG A 68 11.75 5.90 16.65
N ASP A 69 12.62 6.26 17.58
CA ASP A 69 12.99 7.64 17.91
C ASP A 69 11.81 8.52 18.35
N ASP A 70 10.96 7.99 19.25
CA ASP A 70 9.79 8.70 19.77
C ASP A 70 8.75 9.12 18.71
N ASN A 71 8.90 8.67 17.48
CA ASN A 71 7.87 8.81 16.45
C ASN A 71 6.74 7.83 16.74
N TYR A 72 5.83 8.27 17.57
CA TYR A 72 4.62 7.55 17.87
C TYR A 72 3.62 7.78 16.75
N TYR A 73 3.47 6.80 15.87
CA TYR A 73 2.41 6.84 14.90
C TYR A 73 1.12 6.39 15.57
N ARG A 74 0.49 7.31 16.29
CA ARG A 74 -0.86 7.11 16.82
C ARG A 74 -1.77 8.20 16.31
N VAL A 75 -2.76 7.78 15.55
CA VAL A 75 -3.90 8.61 15.21
C VAL A 75 -4.81 8.81 16.42
N SER A 76 -4.70 7.93 17.41
CA SER A 76 -5.55 7.91 18.59
C SER A 76 -5.14 9.01 19.56
N SER A 77 -5.97 10.02 19.67
CA SER A 77 -5.85 11.11 20.64
C SER A 77 -7.23 11.48 21.18
N LYS A 78 -7.31 11.89 22.46
CA LYS A 78 -8.55 12.40 23.05
C LYS A 78 -9.11 13.61 22.30
N SER A 79 -8.28 14.36 21.56
CA SER A 79 -8.72 15.46 20.71
C SER A 79 -9.66 15.02 19.59
N TYR A 80 -9.64 13.74 19.23
CA TYR A 80 -10.55 13.16 18.24
C TYR A 80 -11.88 12.70 18.83
N ILE A 81 -12.08 12.73 20.15
CA ILE A 81 -13.41 12.48 20.73
C ILE A 81 -14.34 13.57 20.20
N LYS A 82 -15.44 13.15 19.57
CA LYS A 82 -16.40 14.08 18.98
C LYS A 82 -16.96 15.05 20.05
N LYS A 83 -17.02 16.33 19.72
CA LYS A 83 -17.50 17.36 20.63
C LYS A 83 -18.88 17.01 21.18
N GLY A 84 -19.01 17.02 22.51
CA GLY A 84 -20.25 16.66 23.22
C GLY A 84 -20.42 15.16 23.45
N LYS A 85 -19.43 14.34 23.10
CA LYS A 85 -19.41 12.91 23.40
C LYS A 85 -18.39 12.60 24.50
N GLU A 86 -18.60 11.53 25.23
CA GLU A 86 -17.77 11.14 26.36
C GLU A 86 -16.65 10.20 25.95
N TYR A 87 -16.81 9.49 24.83
CA TYR A 87 -15.85 8.52 24.32
C TYR A 87 -15.82 8.51 22.80
N ALA A 88 -14.73 7.97 22.28
CA ALA A 88 -14.63 7.48 20.91
C ALA A 88 -14.24 5.99 20.95
N TYR A 89 -14.82 5.22 20.04
CA TYR A 89 -14.62 3.78 19.92
C TYR A 89 -14.25 3.40 18.50
N ILE A 90 -13.24 2.57 18.36
CA ILE A 90 -12.79 2.01 17.11
C ILE A 90 -12.62 0.52 17.31
N ASN A 91 -13.27 -0.27 16.47
CA ASN A 91 -13.03 -1.72 16.39
C ASN A 91 -12.87 -2.13 14.93
N LEU A 92 -11.76 -2.79 14.63
CA LEU A 92 -11.42 -3.31 13.31
C LEU A 92 -11.20 -4.80 13.42
N GLU A 93 -12.01 -5.57 12.71
CA GLU A 93 -11.91 -7.03 12.71
C GLU A 93 -11.30 -7.50 11.39
N TYR A 94 -10.35 -8.40 11.51
CA TYR A 94 -9.63 -8.97 10.38
C TYR A 94 -10.00 -10.45 10.17
N SER A 95 -9.62 -10.99 9.02
CA SER A 95 -9.66 -12.43 8.81
C SER A 95 -8.83 -13.15 9.89
N ASN A 96 -9.11 -14.44 10.12
CA ASN A 96 -8.47 -15.24 11.17
C ASN A 96 -8.81 -14.80 12.60
N THR A 97 -10.02 -14.20 12.79
CA THR A 97 -10.54 -13.76 14.10
C THR A 97 -9.65 -12.77 14.84
N LYS A 98 -8.84 -11.99 14.11
CA LYS A 98 -8.00 -10.94 14.71
C LYS A 98 -8.76 -9.64 14.81
N SER A 99 -8.61 -8.95 15.92
CA SER A 99 -9.24 -7.65 16.14
C SER A 99 -8.26 -6.63 16.72
N TYR A 100 -8.59 -5.38 16.45
CA TYR A 100 -7.93 -4.21 17.00
C TYR A 100 -9.01 -3.29 17.57
N THR A 101 -8.88 -2.94 18.83
CA THR A 101 -9.85 -2.08 19.53
C THR A 101 -9.13 -0.91 20.18
N ASP A 102 -9.61 0.31 19.90
CA ASP A 102 -9.20 1.53 20.58
C ASP A 102 -10.40 2.19 21.23
N ILE A 103 -10.25 2.58 22.49
CA ILE A 103 -11.23 3.37 23.22
C ILE A 103 -10.53 4.60 23.82
N MET A 104 -11.06 5.77 23.54
CA MET A 104 -10.62 7.03 24.12
C MET A 104 -11.75 7.61 24.93
N THR A 105 -11.48 8.03 26.17
CA THR A 105 -12.47 8.66 27.04
C THR A 105 -11.87 9.77 27.88
N ASN A 106 -12.67 10.78 28.18
CA ASN A 106 -12.32 11.84 29.11
C ASN A 106 -12.65 11.47 30.58
N ASP A 107 -13.63 10.57 30.77
CA ASP A 107 -14.08 10.11 32.08
C ASP A 107 -14.38 8.60 32.04
N TYR A 108 -13.51 7.80 32.65
CA TYR A 108 -13.62 6.34 32.60
C TYR A 108 -14.89 5.80 33.29
N HIS A 109 -15.30 6.40 34.41
CA HIS A 109 -16.47 5.90 35.15
C HIS A 109 -17.76 6.10 34.37
N LYS A 110 -17.97 7.31 33.86
CA LYS A 110 -19.12 7.61 33.01
C LYS A 110 -19.08 6.83 31.70
N PHE A 111 -17.89 6.63 31.12
CA PHE A 111 -17.73 5.83 29.93
C PHE A 111 -18.23 4.41 30.14
N LYS A 112 -17.80 3.73 31.21
CA LYS A 112 -18.19 2.34 31.49
C LYS A 112 -19.71 2.18 31.61
N GLU A 113 -20.37 3.10 32.31
CA GLU A 113 -21.83 3.10 32.45
C GLU A 113 -22.54 3.30 31.11
N ASN A 114 -22.15 4.29 30.32
CA ASN A 114 -22.80 4.65 29.06
C ASN A 114 -22.47 3.68 27.92
N PHE A 115 -21.24 3.15 27.89
CA PHE A 115 -20.79 2.23 26.87
C PHE A 115 -21.56 0.90 26.93
N TYR A 116 -21.73 0.33 28.13
CA TYR A 116 -22.49 -0.90 28.33
C TYR A 116 -24.01 -0.72 28.36
N ALA A 117 -24.49 0.50 28.41
CA ALA A 117 -25.93 0.77 28.24
C ALA A 117 -26.39 0.44 26.80
N ASP A 118 -25.50 0.51 25.81
CA ASP A 118 -25.80 0.06 24.46
C ASP A 118 -25.52 -1.45 24.35
N GLU A 119 -26.55 -2.20 23.95
CA GLU A 119 -26.47 -3.66 23.77
C GLU A 119 -25.40 -4.09 22.78
N LYS A 120 -25.07 -3.22 21.83
CA LYS A 120 -24.03 -3.47 20.82
C LYS A 120 -22.63 -3.64 21.40
N HIS A 121 -22.36 -3.09 22.57
CA HIS A 121 -21.06 -3.12 23.22
C HIS A 121 -20.92 -4.21 24.29
N LYS A 122 -21.99 -4.96 24.59
CA LYS A 122 -21.98 -5.99 25.65
C LYS A 122 -20.95 -7.10 25.42
N HIS A 123 -20.51 -7.28 24.17
CA HIS A 123 -19.49 -8.26 23.82
C HIS A 123 -18.04 -7.76 23.98
N VAL A 124 -17.87 -6.47 24.22
CA VAL A 124 -16.54 -5.86 24.41
C VAL A 124 -16.20 -5.90 25.90
N ASP A 125 -15.21 -6.68 26.29
CA ASP A 125 -14.70 -6.66 27.64
C ASP A 125 -13.68 -5.51 27.81
N VAL A 126 -14.10 -4.43 28.45
CA VAL A 126 -13.26 -3.25 28.66
C VAL A 126 -12.19 -3.54 29.71
N ASP A 127 -12.40 -4.50 30.60
CA ASP A 127 -11.43 -4.85 31.63
C ASP A 127 -10.23 -5.62 31.06
N ASP A 128 -10.38 -6.22 29.87
CA ASP A 128 -9.30 -6.84 29.07
C ASP A 128 -8.46 -5.83 28.26
N LEU A 129 -8.84 -4.53 28.27
CA LEU A 129 -8.11 -3.51 27.50
C LEU A 129 -6.90 -3.03 28.30
N GLN A 130 -5.77 -2.90 27.60
CA GLN A 130 -4.58 -2.27 28.16
C GLN A 130 -4.77 -0.76 28.27
N LEU A 131 -4.64 -0.22 29.51
CA LEU A 131 -4.53 1.22 29.71
C LEU A 131 -3.15 1.67 29.19
N ILE A 132 -3.14 2.53 28.17
CA ILE A 132 -1.90 3.07 27.60
C ILE A 132 -1.56 4.42 28.20
N GLU A 133 -2.56 5.31 28.30
CA GLU A 133 -2.47 6.63 28.91
C GLU A 133 -3.78 6.97 29.58
N ASN A 134 -3.81 8.05 30.38
CA ASN A 134 -5.04 8.53 31.05
C ASN A 134 -6.25 8.59 30.07
N GLY A 135 -7.13 7.59 30.19
CA GLY A 135 -8.37 7.49 29.42
C GLY A 135 -8.20 7.03 27.96
N PHE A 136 -7.07 6.36 27.66
CA PHE A 136 -6.85 5.68 26.41
C PHE A 136 -6.61 4.20 26.65
N PHE A 137 -7.42 3.35 26.02
CA PHE A 137 -7.38 1.90 26.17
C PHE A 137 -7.22 1.27 24.79
N ASN A 138 -6.34 0.29 24.70
CA ASN A 138 -6.09 -0.45 23.48
C ASN A 138 -6.11 -1.95 23.72
N ARG A 139 -6.65 -2.69 22.78
CA ARG A 139 -6.46 -4.12 22.66
C ARG A 139 -6.05 -4.45 21.25
N THR A 140 -4.85 -4.97 21.11
CA THR A 140 -4.35 -5.52 19.85
C THR A 140 -4.17 -7.02 20.03
N GLU A 141 -4.93 -7.81 19.32
CA GLU A 141 -4.73 -9.26 19.35
C GLU A 141 -3.42 -9.64 18.69
N GLN A 142 -2.71 -10.57 19.32
CA GLN A 142 -1.47 -11.08 18.77
C GLN A 142 -1.70 -11.76 17.43
N VAL A 143 -0.97 -11.34 16.43
CA VAL A 143 -0.94 -11.94 15.09
C VAL A 143 0.26 -12.86 14.97
N ASN A 144 0.16 -13.88 14.13
CA ASN A 144 1.28 -14.72 13.81
C ASN A 144 2.19 -14.01 12.79
N LYS A 145 3.49 -14.30 12.85
CA LYS A 145 4.46 -13.77 11.90
C LYS A 145 4.06 -14.05 10.45
N ILE A 146 3.54 -15.23 10.17
CA ILE A 146 3.07 -15.63 8.83
C ILE A 146 1.93 -14.74 8.33
N ASP A 147 1.01 -14.31 9.21
CA ASP A 147 -0.13 -13.46 8.85
C ASP A 147 0.31 -12.03 8.47
N ILE A 148 1.50 -11.61 8.89
CA ILE A 148 2.05 -10.29 8.59
C ILE A 148 3.07 -10.36 7.45
N ASP A 149 4.01 -11.31 7.48
CA ASP A 149 5.15 -11.30 6.59
C ASP A 149 4.83 -11.77 5.16
N ASN A 150 3.73 -12.50 4.98
CA ASN A 150 3.33 -13.01 3.66
C ASN A 150 2.33 -12.11 2.92
N PHE A 151 2.02 -10.94 3.46
CA PHE A 151 1.04 -10.02 2.89
C PHE A 151 1.65 -8.63 2.70
N VAL A 152 1.21 -7.96 1.63
CA VAL A 152 1.55 -6.57 1.37
C VAL A 152 0.63 -5.66 2.19
N TYR A 153 1.20 -4.74 2.98
CA TYR A 153 0.47 -3.73 3.73
C TYR A 153 1.06 -2.36 3.45
N LEU A 154 0.35 -1.55 2.68
CA LEU A 154 0.81 -0.23 2.27
C LEU A 154 -0.27 0.83 2.44
N TYR A 155 0.15 2.02 2.84
CA TYR A 155 -0.68 3.21 2.87
C TYR A 155 -0.03 4.33 2.07
N PHE A 156 -0.77 4.86 1.12
CA PHE A 156 -0.40 5.98 0.29
C PHE A 156 -1.19 7.23 0.76
N PRO A 157 -0.57 8.11 1.56
CA PRO A 157 -1.20 9.36 1.99
C PRO A 157 -1.38 10.33 0.82
N VAL A 158 -2.11 11.42 1.06
CA VAL A 158 -2.28 12.49 0.04
C VAL A 158 -0.93 13.05 -0.39
N ASP A 159 -0.06 13.39 0.58
CA ASP A 159 1.29 13.91 0.35
C ASP A 159 2.31 12.79 0.09
N ARG A 160 2.12 12.03 -1.00
CA ARG A 160 2.96 10.87 -1.34
C ARG A 160 4.02 11.13 -2.41
N TYR A 161 3.95 12.27 -3.09
CA TYR A 161 4.73 12.49 -4.30
C TYR A 161 6.20 12.76 -4.06
N TYR A 162 6.49 13.85 -3.40
CA TYR A 162 7.84 14.25 -3.02
C TYR A 162 7.79 15.46 -2.07
N LEU A 163 8.83 15.57 -1.28
CA LEU A 163 9.11 16.83 -0.63
C LEU A 163 9.47 17.85 -1.71
N PRO A 164 8.89 19.06 -1.71
CA PRO A 164 9.25 20.06 -2.68
C PRO A 164 10.76 20.22 -2.77
N HIS A 165 11.30 20.30 -3.97
CA HIS A 165 12.74 20.36 -4.23
C HIS A 165 13.46 21.49 -3.43
N TRP A 166 12.75 22.54 -3.09
CA TRP A 166 13.23 23.64 -2.24
C TRP A 166 13.26 23.30 -0.74
N PHE A 167 12.47 22.32 -0.29
CA PHE A 167 12.42 21.89 1.11
C PHE A 167 13.59 20.97 1.47
N ASN A 168 14.17 20.29 0.47
CA ASN A 168 15.26 19.32 0.66
C ASN A 168 16.65 19.93 0.73
N LYS A 169 16.80 21.26 0.53
CA LYS A 169 18.12 21.86 0.33
C LYS A 169 19.03 21.86 1.56
N GLU A 170 18.51 21.70 2.76
CA GLU A 170 19.34 21.90 3.96
C GLU A 170 19.43 20.73 4.93
N ASN A 171 18.54 19.72 4.86
CA ASN A 171 18.44 18.70 5.92
C ASN A 171 18.40 17.23 5.50
N LYS A 172 18.35 16.93 4.23
CA LYS A 172 18.39 15.52 3.79
C LYS A 172 19.34 15.38 2.61
N SER A 173 20.59 15.04 2.88
CA SER A 173 21.34 14.25 1.91
C SER A 173 20.45 13.07 1.50
N PRO A 174 20.43 12.68 0.20
CA PRO A 174 19.86 11.42 -0.19
C PRO A 174 20.71 10.35 0.49
N HIS A 175 20.36 10.03 1.73
CA HIS A 175 20.90 8.86 2.37
C HIS A 175 20.22 7.71 1.65
N MET A 176 20.98 7.03 0.79
CA MET A 176 20.72 5.62 0.55
C MET A 176 20.63 5.01 1.93
N ASN A 177 19.43 4.69 2.39
CA ASN A 177 19.23 3.95 3.62
C ASN A 177 19.58 2.49 3.35
N ILE A 178 20.86 2.26 3.08
CA ILE A 178 21.46 0.93 2.94
C ILE A 178 21.13 0.08 4.18
N ASN A 179 20.96 0.73 5.32
CA ASN A 179 20.63 0.06 6.58
C ASN A 179 19.20 -0.51 6.64
N GLU A 180 18.27 -0.08 5.83
CA GLU A 180 16.90 -0.66 5.82
C GLU A 180 16.88 -2.05 5.19
N HIS A 181 17.81 -2.37 4.30
CA HIS A 181 17.91 -3.68 3.67
C HIS A 181 18.70 -4.71 4.49
N TYR A 182 19.58 -4.27 5.38
CA TYR A 182 20.55 -5.15 6.04
C TYR A 182 20.11 -5.76 7.36
N VAL A 183 19.02 -5.34 7.96
CA VAL A 183 18.63 -5.84 9.29
C VAL A 183 17.82 -7.15 9.22
N GLY A 184 17.61 -7.71 8.03
CA GLY A 184 17.00 -9.04 7.83
C GLY A 184 15.57 -9.16 8.38
N LEU A 185 14.94 -8.05 8.69
CA LEU A 185 13.67 -7.97 9.36
C LEU A 185 12.72 -7.14 8.52
N SER A 186 11.47 -7.43 8.59
CA SER A 186 10.39 -6.77 7.88
C SER A 186 10.24 -5.30 8.30
N THR A 187 11.18 -4.48 7.90
CA THR A 187 11.27 -3.06 8.25
C THR A 187 10.80 -2.13 7.13
N THR A 188 10.03 -2.63 6.18
CA THR A 188 9.44 -1.77 5.17
C THR A 188 8.45 -0.84 5.81
N ASN A 189 8.57 0.44 5.47
CA ASN A 189 7.59 1.43 5.82
C ASN A 189 6.26 1.04 5.18
N MET A 190 5.25 0.86 6.01
CA MET A 190 3.89 0.68 5.51
C MET A 190 3.33 1.99 4.95
N ILE A 191 3.88 3.13 5.37
CA ILE A 191 3.49 4.46 4.91
C ILE A 191 4.43 4.90 3.80
N CYS A 192 3.88 5.04 2.59
CA CYS A 192 4.62 5.32 1.39
C CYS A 192 4.72 6.83 1.14
N GLN A 193 5.93 7.36 1.26
CA GLN A 193 6.30 8.74 0.92
C GLN A 193 7.46 8.73 -0.06
N ASP A 194 7.73 9.86 -0.73
CA ASP A 194 8.83 10.01 -1.69
C ASP A 194 8.83 8.92 -2.77
N LEU A 195 7.65 8.65 -3.35
CA LEU A 195 7.40 7.50 -4.22
C LEU A 195 8.37 7.41 -5.40
N LEU A 196 8.57 8.52 -6.12
CA LEU A 196 9.39 8.50 -7.33
C LEU A 196 10.83 8.05 -7.02
N TYR A 197 11.44 8.64 -5.98
CA TYR A 197 12.80 8.28 -5.57
C TYR A 197 12.93 6.81 -5.16
N ASN A 198 11.98 6.34 -4.36
CA ASN A 198 11.97 4.95 -3.91
C ASN A 198 11.79 3.96 -5.06
N VAL A 199 10.98 4.30 -6.06
CA VAL A 199 10.73 3.47 -7.22
C VAL A 199 11.94 3.48 -8.18
N GLU A 200 12.51 4.65 -8.49
CA GLU A 200 13.69 4.73 -9.36
C GLU A 200 14.86 3.93 -8.81
N SER A 201 15.14 4.08 -7.51
CA SER A 201 16.22 3.33 -6.87
C SER A 201 16.00 1.82 -6.95
N TRP A 202 14.78 1.36 -6.66
CA TRP A 202 14.46 -0.06 -6.70
C TRP A 202 14.44 -0.62 -8.14
N VAL A 203 13.87 0.11 -9.10
CA VAL A 203 13.88 -0.33 -10.52
C VAL A 203 15.31 -0.44 -11.04
N LEU A 204 16.19 0.50 -10.63
CA LEU A 204 17.61 0.41 -10.98
C LEU A 204 18.25 -0.86 -10.41
N ASP A 205 17.98 -1.21 -9.16
CA ASP A 205 18.46 -2.45 -8.54
C ASP A 205 17.97 -3.68 -9.32
N VAL A 206 16.69 -3.73 -9.68
CA VAL A 206 16.10 -4.82 -10.49
C VAL A 206 16.77 -4.93 -11.86
N VAL A 207 17.07 -3.80 -12.52
CA VAL A 207 17.77 -3.78 -13.81
C VAL A 207 19.23 -4.25 -13.63
N MET A 208 19.91 -3.83 -12.57
CA MET A 208 21.27 -4.26 -12.26
C MET A 208 21.34 -5.75 -11.95
N ASP A 209 20.40 -6.27 -11.18
CA ASP A 209 20.33 -7.71 -10.88
C ASP A 209 20.14 -8.55 -12.15
N GLN A 210 19.44 -8.02 -13.15
CA GLN A 210 19.29 -8.73 -14.43
C GLN A 210 20.60 -8.86 -15.21
N LEU A 211 21.55 -7.96 -14.99
CA LEU A 211 22.88 -8.00 -15.61
C LEU A 211 23.82 -9.00 -14.93
N LEU A 212 23.48 -9.44 -13.71
CA LEU A 212 24.20 -10.45 -12.97
C LEU A 212 23.69 -11.84 -13.36
N TYR A 213 24.39 -12.48 -14.28
CA TYR A 213 24.04 -13.84 -14.70
C TYR A 213 24.54 -14.85 -13.69
N GLU A 214 23.64 -15.69 -13.19
CA GLU A 214 23.98 -16.87 -12.40
C GLU A 214 23.95 -18.11 -13.29
N GLU A 215 24.91 -18.99 -13.07
CA GLU A 215 24.94 -20.28 -13.74
C GLU A 215 23.87 -21.19 -13.13
N ILE A 216 22.92 -21.62 -13.96
CA ILE A 216 21.88 -22.57 -13.56
C ILE A 216 22.26 -23.93 -14.12
N ASN A 217 22.48 -24.89 -13.23
CA ASN A 217 22.75 -26.27 -13.55
C ASN A 217 21.49 -27.11 -13.32
N ASP A 218 20.74 -27.41 -14.38
CA ASP A 218 19.72 -28.46 -14.32
C ASP A 218 20.35 -29.80 -14.11
N LYS A 219 20.02 -30.49 -13.03
CA LYS A 219 20.52 -31.81 -12.71
C LYS A 219 19.41 -32.86 -12.84
N ASP A 220 19.76 -34.05 -13.33
CA ASP A 220 18.87 -35.18 -13.27
C ASP A 220 18.75 -35.77 -11.85
N VAL A 221 17.85 -36.77 -11.68
CA VAL A 221 17.62 -37.43 -10.40
C VAL A 221 18.89 -38.10 -9.83
N GLN A 222 19.89 -38.33 -10.68
CA GLN A 222 21.15 -38.94 -10.33
C GLN A 222 22.27 -37.89 -10.07
N GLY A 223 21.94 -36.59 -10.22
CA GLY A 223 22.87 -35.49 -9.97
C GLY A 223 23.75 -35.10 -11.16
N ASN A 224 23.54 -35.70 -12.36
CA ASN A 224 24.29 -35.33 -13.57
C ASN A 224 23.72 -34.01 -14.13
N VAL A 225 24.61 -33.12 -14.57
CA VAL A 225 24.23 -31.85 -15.19
C VAL A 225 23.64 -32.10 -16.57
N LEU A 226 22.35 -31.86 -16.73
CA LEU A 226 21.61 -31.99 -17.99
C LEU A 226 21.77 -30.78 -18.88
N ARG A 227 21.83 -29.59 -18.29
CA ARG A 227 21.89 -28.32 -18.98
C ARG A 227 22.59 -27.28 -18.11
N ILE A 228 23.49 -26.53 -18.74
CA ILE A 228 24.07 -25.32 -18.19
C ILE A 228 23.33 -24.14 -18.84
N GLY A 229 22.70 -23.31 -18.04
CA GLY A 229 22.05 -22.07 -18.50
C GLY A 229 22.56 -20.88 -17.69
N TYR A 230 22.38 -19.70 -18.23
CA TYR A 230 22.65 -18.45 -17.52
C TYR A 230 21.34 -17.68 -17.45
N GLN A 231 20.96 -17.27 -16.25
CA GLN A 231 19.76 -16.47 -16.03
C GLN A 231 20.10 -15.29 -15.13
N GLY A 232 19.64 -14.10 -15.52
CA GLY A 232 19.73 -12.93 -14.65
C GLY A 232 18.82 -13.08 -13.44
N LYS A 233 19.26 -12.59 -12.29
CA LYS A 233 18.39 -12.43 -11.12
C LYS A 233 17.24 -11.49 -11.47
N ASN A 234 16.09 -11.71 -10.82
CA ASN A 234 14.93 -10.82 -10.91
C ASN A 234 14.37 -10.53 -12.33
N THR A 235 14.73 -11.35 -13.35
CA THR A 235 14.17 -11.22 -14.70
C THR A 235 12.64 -11.20 -14.70
N ASN A 236 12.03 -11.96 -13.80
CA ASN A 236 10.59 -12.01 -13.63
C ASN A 236 10.01 -10.70 -13.07
N ILE A 237 10.70 -10.03 -12.15
CA ILE A 237 10.26 -8.74 -11.61
C ILE A 237 10.31 -7.67 -12.71
N LEU A 238 11.38 -7.60 -13.50
CA LEU A 238 11.46 -6.65 -14.61
C LEU A 238 10.35 -6.87 -15.65
N SER A 239 10.01 -8.13 -15.94
CA SER A 239 8.88 -8.43 -16.84
C SER A 239 7.54 -7.93 -16.31
N LYS A 240 7.32 -7.97 -14.99
CA LYS A 240 6.13 -7.41 -14.34
C LYS A 240 6.12 -5.87 -14.38
N ILE A 241 7.27 -5.23 -14.16
CA ILE A 241 7.41 -3.78 -14.34
C ILE A 241 7.04 -3.39 -15.78
N ASN A 242 7.56 -4.11 -16.78
CA ASN A 242 7.24 -3.86 -18.17
C ASN A 242 5.77 -4.12 -18.50
N LEU A 243 5.12 -5.09 -17.85
CA LEU A 243 3.68 -5.32 -17.97
C LEU A 243 2.88 -4.13 -17.42
N ILE A 244 3.27 -3.58 -16.25
CA ILE A 244 2.63 -2.39 -15.67
C ILE A 244 2.77 -1.21 -16.64
N LEU A 245 3.97 -0.97 -17.19
CA LEU A 245 4.21 0.08 -18.18
C LEU A 245 3.36 -0.13 -19.46
N SER A 246 3.30 -1.36 -19.96
CA SER A 246 2.49 -1.68 -21.14
C SER A 246 0.99 -1.42 -20.92
N ARG A 247 0.52 -1.59 -19.70
CA ARG A 247 -0.87 -1.24 -19.34
C ARG A 247 -1.07 0.27 -19.23
N LEU A 248 -0.09 0.97 -18.63
CA LEU A 248 -0.14 2.43 -18.47
C LEU A 248 -0.18 3.16 -19.84
N PHE A 249 0.60 2.68 -20.80
CA PHE A 249 0.68 3.23 -22.14
C PHE A 249 -0.15 2.48 -23.17
N SER A 250 -1.14 1.70 -22.72
CA SER A 250 -1.99 0.90 -23.60
C SER A 250 -2.73 1.79 -24.63
N GLY A 251 -2.80 1.33 -25.88
CA GLY A 251 -3.45 2.03 -26.97
C GLY A 251 -2.60 3.10 -27.67
N GLN A 252 -1.42 3.44 -27.13
CA GLN A 252 -0.50 4.39 -27.76
C GLN A 252 0.74 3.69 -28.32
N TYR A 253 1.31 2.77 -27.55
CA TYR A 253 2.55 2.06 -27.90
C TYR A 253 2.41 0.56 -27.61
N SER A 254 3.20 -0.25 -28.32
CA SER A 254 3.36 -1.67 -28.05
C SER A 254 4.76 -1.97 -27.50
N ASN A 255 4.93 -3.13 -26.86
CA ASN A 255 6.20 -3.58 -26.26
C ASN A 255 6.87 -2.52 -25.37
N VAL A 256 6.08 -1.87 -24.51
CA VAL A 256 6.60 -0.84 -23.60
C VAL A 256 7.46 -1.49 -22.53
N ARG A 257 8.66 -0.96 -22.35
CA ARG A 257 9.68 -1.56 -21.46
C ARG A 257 10.64 -0.52 -20.89
N ILE A 258 11.30 -0.89 -19.79
CA ILE A 258 12.42 -0.14 -19.27
C ILE A 258 13.60 -0.24 -20.25
N GLY A 259 14.20 0.91 -20.54
CA GLY A 259 15.43 1.05 -21.28
C GLY A 259 16.47 1.86 -20.52
N ILE A 260 17.66 1.94 -21.08
CA ILE A 260 18.73 2.79 -20.58
C ILE A 260 19.08 3.78 -21.68
N SER A 261 18.96 5.06 -21.39
CA SER A 261 19.31 6.11 -22.37
C SER A 261 20.78 6.05 -22.78
N PRO A 262 21.11 6.52 -23.99
CA PRO A 262 22.50 6.79 -24.37
C PRO A 262 23.18 7.69 -23.34
N LYS A 263 24.49 7.52 -23.16
CA LYS A 263 25.26 8.33 -22.21
C LYS A 263 25.30 9.80 -22.67
N GLN A 264 24.62 10.67 -21.91
CA GLN A 264 24.65 12.12 -22.09
C GLN A 264 25.33 12.77 -20.89
N ASN A 265 26.27 13.67 -21.09
CA ASN A 265 27.01 14.37 -20.04
C ASN A 265 27.56 13.45 -18.93
N ASN A 266 28.08 12.29 -19.30
CA ASN A 266 28.54 11.23 -18.38
C ASN A 266 27.46 10.62 -17.48
N GLN A 267 26.18 10.91 -17.69
CA GLN A 267 25.06 10.33 -16.95
C GLN A 267 24.23 9.44 -17.88
N ARG A 268 23.68 8.37 -17.32
CA ARG A 268 22.66 7.53 -17.95
C ARG A 268 21.39 7.64 -17.11
N HIS A 269 20.26 7.70 -17.78
CA HIS A 269 18.96 7.69 -17.16
C HIS A 269 18.20 6.43 -17.55
N MET A 270 17.34 5.95 -16.69
CA MET A 270 16.37 4.94 -17.06
C MET A 270 15.34 5.63 -17.95
N SER A 271 15.14 5.08 -19.14
CA SER A 271 14.16 5.55 -20.10
C SER A 271 13.04 4.52 -20.26
N ILE A 272 11.94 4.93 -20.86
CA ILE A 272 10.86 4.05 -21.26
C ILE A 272 10.89 3.98 -22.79
N LEU A 273 11.03 2.77 -23.30
CA LEU A 273 11.05 2.46 -24.72
C LEU A 273 9.74 1.79 -25.11
N GLY A 274 9.36 1.90 -26.37
CA GLY A 274 8.21 1.21 -26.93
C GLY A 274 8.28 1.18 -28.45
N ILE A 275 7.33 0.47 -29.05
CA ILE A 275 7.17 0.41 -30.50
C ILE A 275 5.96 1.28 -30.87
N ASP A 276 6.18 2.21 -31.80
CA ASP A 276 5.14 3.11 -32.30
C ASP A 276 4.20 2.40 -33.31
N SER A 277 3.23 3.15 -33.85
CA SER A 277 2.26 2.66 -34.86
C SER A 277 2.91 2.26 -36.17
N ASN A 278 4.13 2.71 -36.45
CA ASN A 278 4.87 2.37 -37.69
C ASN A 278 5.74 1.13 -37.48
N GLY A 279 5.82 0.59 -36.25
CA GLY A 279 6.67 -0.54 -35.91
C GLY A 279 8.12 -0.14 -35.57
N GLU A 280 8.38 1.15 -35.36
CA GLU A 280 9.70 1.64 -35.00
C GLU A 280 9.90 1.64 -33.49
N ASP A 281 11.10 1.22 -33.05
CA ASP A 281 11.50 1.27 -31.64
C ASP A 281 11.88 2.71 -31.27
N ILE A 282 11.15 3.31 -30.37
CA ILE A 282 11.29 4.70 -29.99
C ILE A 282 11.47 4.87 -28.48
N GLU A 283 12.12 5.94 -28.08
CA GLU A 283 12.14 6.40 -26.70
C GLU A 283 10.87 7.21 -26.41
N ILE A 284 9.94 6.62 -25.63
CA ILE A 284 8.71 7.29 -25.23
C ILE A 284 9.01 8.40 -24.22
N VAL A 285 9.85 8.07 -23.22
CA VAL A 285 10.23 8.98 -22.13
C VAL A 285 11.70 8.77 -21.81
N SER A 286 12.49 9.83 -21.80
CA SER A 286 13.95 9.79 -21.57
C SER A 286 14.34 9.62 -20.10
N SER A 287 13.42 9.90 -19.16
CA SER A 287 13.60 9.71 -17.71
C SER A 287 12.24 9.58 -17.04
N PHE A 288 12.14 8.83 -15.96
CA PHE A 288 10.92 8.75 -15.16
C PHE A 288 10.43 10.13 -14.67
N ALA A 289 11.36 11.05 -14.41
CA ALA A 289 11.02 12.43 -14.02
C ALA A 289 10.25 13.21 -15.12
N ASN A 290 10.28 12.73 -16.37
CA ASN A 290 9.58 13.34 -17.49
C ASN A 290 8.17 12.75 -17.74
N LEU A 291 7.77 11.75 -16.96
CA LEU A 291 6.39 11.28 -16.93
C LEU A 291 5.45 12.38 -16.43
N SER A 292 4.22 12.37 -16.88
CA SER A 292 3.19 13.23 -16.28
C SER A 292 2.95 12.85 -14.81
N SER A 293 2.45 13.77 -14.01
CA SER A 293 2.20 13.53 -12.59
C SER A 293 1.27 12.32 -12.35
N GLY A 294 0.27 12.14 -13.22
CA GLY A 294 -0.64 11.02 -13.17
C GLY A 294 0.03 9.67 -13.50
N GLU A 295 0.86 9.64 -14.55
CA GLU A 295 1.64 8.45 -14.92
C GLU A 295 2.62 8.05 -13.81
N ILE A 296 3.37 9.03 -13.26
CA ILE A 296 4.28 8.80 -12.14
C ILE A 296 3.52 8.19 -10.97
N MET A 297 2.35 8.71 -10.64
CA MET A 297 1.58 8.24 -9.50
C MET A 297 1.16 6.79 -9.65
N ILE A 298 0.45 6.47 -10.71
CA ILE A 298 -0.09 5.12 -10.93
C ILE A 298 1.05 4.11 -11.05
N PHE A 299 2.09 4.45 -11.80
CA PHE A 299 3.28 3.62 -11.95
C PHE A 299 3.96 3.37 -10.60
N SER A 300 4.16 4.44 -9.82
CA SER A 300 4.83 4.33 -8.52
C SER A 300 4.05 3.52 -7.50
N ILE A 301 2.72 3.66 -7.45
CA ILE A 301 1.87 2.84 -6.58
C ILE A 301 2.02 1.35 -6.95
N ALA A 302 1.89 1.02 -8.25
CA ALA A 302 2.04 -0.36 -8.72
C ALA A 302 3.43 -0.94 -8.41
N CYS A 303 4.48 -0.16 -8.65
CA CYS A 303 5.85 -0.55 -8.37
C CYS A 303 6.13 -0.73 -6.87
N MET A 304 5.56 0.11 -5.99
CA MET A 304 5.69 -0.07 -4.55
C MET A 304 5.02 -1.34 -4.03
N ILE A 305 3.85 -1.68 -4.60
CA ILE A 305 3.19 -2.97 -4.31
C ILE A 305 4.08 -4.14 -4.74
N LEU A 306 4.63 -4.05 -5.95
CA LEU A 306 5.52 -5.09 -6.47
C LEU A 306 6.84 -5.19 -5.69
N LYS A 307 7.43 -4.05 -5.29
CA LYS A 307 8.62 -3.98 -4.45
C LYS A 307 8.42 -4.66 -3.10
N GLU A 308 7.29 -4.40 -2.46
CA GLU A 308 6.99 -5.04 -1.18
C GLU A 308 6.75 -6.53 -1.35
N PHE A 309 6.10 -6.94 -2.43
CA PHE A 309 5.91 -8.34 -2.77
C PHE A 309 7.25 -9.05 -3.05
N ASP A 310 8.14 -8.44 -3.82
CA ASP A 310 9.49 -8.96 -4.10
C ASP A 310 10.27 -9.22 -2.82
N ARG A 311 10.13 -8.33 -1.83
CA ARG A 311 10.78 -8.47 -0.52
C ARG A 311 10.26 -9.67 0.28
N ILE A 312 8.97 -9.98 0.21
CA ILE A 312 8.34 -11.02 1.03
C ILE A 312 8.27 -12.38 0.37
N THR A 313 8.41 -12.45 -0.95
CA THR A 313 8.27 -13.70 -1.69
C THR A 313 9.61 -14.31 -2.07
N SER A 314 9.72 -15.61 -1.90
CA SER A 314 10.77 -16.42 -2.51
C SER A 314 10.32 -17.12 -3.80
N ASN A 315 9.05 -16.92 -4.21
CA ASN A 315 8.47 -17.56 -5.37
C ASN A 315 8.67 -16.71 -6.63
N PHE A 316 9.70 -16.98 -7.39
CA PHE A 316 10.01 -16.29 -8.64
C PHE A 316 8.94 -16.44 -9.75
N HIS A 317 8.04 -17.41 -9.63
CA HIS A 317 6.99 -17.66 -10.63
C HIS A 317 5.66 -16.99 -10.31
N ALA A 318 5.50 -16.41 -9.13
CA ALA A 318 4.26 -15.73 -8.75
C ALA A 318 3.95 -14.57 -9.70
N GLN A 319 2.68 -14.41 -10.04
CA GLN A 319 2.18 -13.36 -10.94
C GLN A 319 1.66 -12.16 -10.13
N LEU A 320 1.31 -11.04 -10.80
CA LEU A 320 0.72 -9.86 -10.13
C LEU A 320 -0.61 -10.24 -9.44
N GLU A 321 -1.37 -11.13 -10.06
CA GLU A 321 -2.64 -11.63 -9.57
C GLU A 321 -2.51 -12.50 -8.29
N ASP A 322 -1.31 -12.92 -7.94
CA ASP A 322 -1.06 -13.70 -6.72
C ASP A 322 -0.70 -12.86 -5.52
N ILE A 323 -0.48 -11.56 -5.72
CA ILE A 323 -0.12 -10.64 -4.66
C ILE A 323 -1.32 -10.41 -3.75
N THR A 324 -1.15 -10.70 -2.47
CA THR A 324 -2.20 -10.57 -1.44
C THR A 324 -1.83 -9.50 -0.42
N GLY A 325 -2.83 -8.78 0.10
CA GLY A 325 -2.57 -7.74 1.10
C GLY A 325 -3.69 -6.73 1.25
N ILE A 326 -3.38 -5.65 1.97
CA ILE A 326 -4.26 -4.48 2.12
C ILE A 326 -3.48 -3.26 1.64
N VAL A 327 -4.06 -2.53 0.69
CA VAL A 327 -3.49 -1.29 0.16
C VAL A 327 -4.49 -0.16 0.36
N LEU A 328 -4.07 0.85 1.10
CA LEU A 328 -4.84 2.04 1.41
C LEU A 328 -4.34 3.19 0.55
N ILE A 329 -5.24 3.87 -0.16
CA ILE A 329 -4.88 5.01 -1.00
C ILE A 329 -5.78 6.19 -0.65
N ASP A 330 -5.19 7.24 -0.12
CA ASP A 330 -5.93 8.47 0.16
C ASP A 330 -5.91 9.39 -1.06
N GLU A 331 -7.09 9.84 -1.50
CA GLU A 331 -7.30 10.68 -2.68
C GLU A 331 -6.55 10.16 -3.93
N ILE A 332 -6.96 8.99 -4.42
CA ILE A 332 -6.33 8.37 -5.61
C ILE A 332 -6.35 9.28 -6.84
N ASP A 333 -7.36 10.11 -6.94
CA ASP A 333 -7.63 11.01 -8.06
C ASP A 333 -6.84 12.32 -8.02
N ILE A 334 -6.05 12.58 -6.97
CA ILE A 334 -5.24 13.79 -6.89
C ILE A 334 -4.25 13.87 -8.06
N HIS A 335 -4.21 15.01 -8.74
CA HIS A 335 -3.39 15.26 -9.94
C HIS A 335 -3.71 14.38 -11.16
N LEU A 336 -4.79 13.58 -11.14
CA LEU A 336 -5.21 12.84 -12.32
C LEU A 336 -6.10 13.69 -13.23
N HIS A 337 -5.77 13.67 -14.52
CA HIS A 337 -6.72 14.12 -15.53
C HIS A 337 -7.92 13.18 -15.56
N SER A 338 -9.09 13.69 -15.99
CA SER A 338 -10.36 12.94 -15.99
C SER A 338 -10.29 11.59 -16.70
N ASP A 339 -9.57 11.51 -17.82
CA ASP A 339 -9.37 10.27 -18.57
C ASP A 339 -8.53 9.25 -17.80
N PHE A 340 -7.45 9.70 -17.17
CA PHE A 340 -6.63 8.85 -16.29
C PHE A 340 -7.40 8.36 -15.06
N ALA A 341 -8.17 9.24 -14.44
CA ALA A 341 -9.01 8.88 -13.32
C ALA A 341 -10.06 7.82 -13.69
N LYS A 342 -10.62 7.92 -14.91
CA LYS A 342 -11.64 6.99 -15.39
C LYS A 342 -11.06 5.64 -15.84
N ASN A 343 -9.99 5.65 -16.62
CA ASN A 343 -9.53 4.46 -17.33
C ASN A 343 -8.31 3.81 -16.70
N ILE A 344 -7.34 4.59 -16.23
CA ILE A 344 -6.05 4.08 -15.79
C ILE A 344 -6.02 3.75 -14.28
N ALA A 345 -6.62 4.59 -13.44
CA ALA A 345 -6.64 4.32 -12.01
C ALA A 345 -7.44 3.04 -11.64
N PRO A 346 -8.63 2.76 -12.24
CA PRO A 346 -9.29 1.47 -12.03
C PRO A 346 -8.50 0.26 -12.56
N MET A 347 -7.76 0.42 -13.66
CA MET A 347 -6.89 -0.62 -14.22
C MET A 347 -5.79 -1.02 -13.23
N LEU A 348 -5.22 -0.08 -12.45
CA LEU A 348 -4.28 -0.41 -11.38
C LEU A 348 -4.86 -1.44 -10.40
N ILE A 349 -6.13 -1.25 -10.00
CA ILE A 349 -6.81 -2.16 -9.08
C ILE A 349 -7.00 -3.54 -9.72
N GLN A 350 -7.32 -3.58 -11.01
CA GLN A 350 -7.50 -4.83 -11.75
C GLN A 350 -6.22 -5.66 -11.86
N LEU A 351 -5.04 -5.03 -11.85
CA LEU A 351 -3.76 -5.74 -11.89
C LEU A 351 -3.51 -6.61 -10.63
N PHE A 352 -4.17 -6.29 -9.51
CA PHE A 352 -3.94 -6.93 -8.22
C PHE A 352 -5.26 -7.43 -7.59
N PRO A 353 -5.94 -8.40 -8.17
CA PRO A 353 -7.30 -8.80 -7.77
C PRO A 353 -7.41 -9.41 -6.36
N LYS A 354 -6.28 -9.85 -5.78
CA LYS A 354 -6.25 -10.40 -4.42
C LYS A 354 -5.76 -9.38 -3.38
N ILE A 355 -5.56 -8.12 -3.78
CA ILE A 355 -5.30 -7.03 -2.84
C ILE A 355 -6.62 -6.38 -2.43
N GLN A 356 -6.82 -6.21 -1.13
CA GLN A 356 -7.91 -5.41 -0.59
C GLN A 356 -7.54 -3.94 -0.71
N PHE A 357 -8.06 -3.28 -1.74
CA PHE A 357 -7.94 -1.85 -1.90
C PHE A 357 -9.01 -1.12 -1.08
N ILE A 358 -8.59 -0.17 -0.24
CA ILE A 358 -9.47 0.77 0.45
C ILE A 358 -9.03 2.16 0.05
N ILE A 359 -9.86 2.85 -0.71
CA ILE A 359 -9.47 4.03 -1.48
C ILE A 359 -10.41 5.18 -1.14
N SER A 360 -9.88 6.38 -0.90
CA SER A 360 -10.70 7.58 -0.90
C SER A 360 -10.62 8.30 -2.25
N SER A 361 -11.74 8.85 -2.69
CA SER A 361 -11.81 9.62 -3.93
C SER A 361 -12.88 10.71 -3.87
N HIS A 362 -12.63 11.78 -4.59
CA HIS A 362 -13.59 12.84 -4.86
C HIS A 362 -14.01 12.91 -6.34
N SER A 363 -13.39 12.09 -7.20
CA SER A 363 -13.61 12.14 -8.65
C SER A 363 -14.80 11.30 -9.10
N PRO A 364 -15.83 11.91 -9.69
CA PRO A 364 -16.91 11.15 -10.31
C PRO A 364 -16.41 10.30 -11.50
N PHE A 365 -15.31 10.70 -12.16
CA PHE A 365 -14.72 9.94 -13.25
C PHE A 365 -14.09 8.64 -12.74
N PHE A 366 -13.40 8.66 -11.62
CA PHE A 366 -12.89 7.44 -10.99
C PHE A 366 -14.02 6.48 -10.63
N LEU A 367 -15.10 6.99 -10.04
CA LEU A 367 -16.26 6.16 -9.69
C LEU A 367 -16.91 5.56 -10.93
N LEU A 368 -17.00 6.34 -12.02
CA LEU A 368 -17.54 5.84 -13.28
C LEU A 368 -16.66 4.69 -13.83
N GLY A 369 -15.35 4.88 -13.86
CA GLY A 369 -14.40 3.85 -14.29
C GLY A 369 -14.44 2.60 -13.43
N MET A 370 -14.56 2.76 -12.10
CA MET A 370 -14.74 1.63 -11.19
C MET A 370 -16.03 0.86 -11.46
N ASN A 371 -17.14 1.55 -11.73
CA ASN A 371 -18.41 0.90 -12.06
C ASN A 371 -18.37 0.19 -13.42
N GLU A 372 -17.66 0.74 -14.42
CA GLU A 372 -17.48 0.11 -15.72
C GLU A 372 -16.60 -1.15 -15.64
N LEU A 373 -15.50 -1.09 -14.88
CA LEU A 373 -14.51 -2.17 -14.80
C LEU A 373 -14.89 -3.25 -13.78
N PHE A 374 -15.60 -2.86 -12.72
CA PHE A 374 -16.04 -3.75 -11.65
C PHE A 374 -17.57 -3.69 -11.45
N PRO A 375 -18.38 -4.04 -12.45
CA PRO A 375 -19.83 -3.94 -12.35
C PRO A 375 -20.33 -4.83 -11.20
N ASN A 376 -21.00 -4.20 -10.21
CA ASN A 376 -21.48 -4.85 -8.98
C ASN A 376 -20.41 -5.50 -8.10
N ARG A 377 -19.13 -5.26 -8.36
CA ARG A 377 -17.96 -5.80 -7.62
C ARG A 377 -17.14 -4.71 -6.96
N CYS A 378 -17.61 -3.48 -6.88
CA CYS A 378 -17.07 -2.37 -6.11
C CYS A 378 -18.04 -2.05 -4.97
N GLN A 379 -17.51 -1.69 -3.78
CA GLN A 379 -18.28 -1.39 -2.58
C GLN A 379 -17.97 0.00 -2.04
#